data_f187b14a2b90fe329a9c84b7d8fe8776
#
_entry.id   f187b14a2b90fe329a9c84b7d8fe8776
#
_cell.length_a   1.000
_cell.length_b   1.000
_cell.length_c   1.000
_cell.angle_alpha   90.00
_cell.angle_beta   90.00
_cell.angle_gamma   90.00
#
_symmetry.space_group_name_H-M   'P 1'
#
loop_
_entity.id
_entity.type
_entity.pdbx_description
1 polymer ?
#
loop_
_entity_poly.entity_id
_entity_poly.type
_entity_poly.pdbx_seq_one_letter_code
_entity_poly.pdbx_strand_id
1 'polypeptide(L)'
;MKDFTKIKEKGVPDCDKQQQRIHLLELFGGIGAPRRALENTLMKMIRTKNPDASKRELRSMSSDCIKSIDYVEVLPYAVRAYNQLFSLDARPQDIRLWNLAVTILVHGSPCQDYSREGKNDINSGRSILYERTLQILDPCPANGYRELTRQPKLCIWENVPNMAYSHPHVLEHYLKTMESYGYTNTFCGSGKYVAKGGYVSDRSIMVEHMLNASDYGIPQARERFFCISVLNELADKYGAFVMPVPVPEDKRYTLKQFLDLTADMDAKENQFSATELSITKKVGNQWYVRQAVKGDFGAGPGYVPVNEFQRVDLAFPNSQNRRGRVGDYASTLTTSPRQGVLIGDKFRTFTAKEKLRLMGFRDADYENMAKAGLTDKQISLLAGNSICVPVLEHIFEAVLRQYPDIYPL
;
A
#
# COMPACT_ATOMS: atom_id res chain seq x y z
N MET A 1 -0.44 51.41 -44.38
CA MET A 1 -1.22 50.16 -44.13
C MET A 1 -0.24 49.01 -44.04
N LYS A 2 0.07 48.48 -42.87
CA LYS A 2 0.93 47.32 -42.70
C LYS A 2 0.04 46.07 -42.75
N ASP A 3 0.44 45.19 -43.65
CA ASP A 3 -0.21 43.92 -43.93
C ASP A 3 -0.06 42.95 -42.75
N PHE A 4 -1.18 42.57 -42.11
CA PHE A 4 -1.24 41.68 -40.96
C PHE A 4 -1.56 40.23 -41.32
N THR A 5 -1.31 39.79 -42.55
CA THR A 5 -1.71 38.46 -43.04
C THR A 5 -0.61 37.38 -42.96
N LYS A 6 0.41 37.50 -42.10
CA LYS A 6 1.40 36.43 -41.88
C LYS A 6 1.62 36.18 -40.37
N ILE A 7 0.57 35.87 -39.63
CA ILE A 7 0.75 35.11 -38.38
C ILE A 7 0.81 33.65 -38.80
N LYS A 8 2.04 33.11 -38.86
CA LYS A 8 2.25 31.66 -38.91
C LYS A 8 1.51 31.06 -37.75
N GLU A 9 0.52 30.21 -38.04
CA GLU A 9 -0.06 29.26 -37.10
C GLU A 9 1.09 28.45 -36.48
N LYS A 10 1.59 28.89 -35.35
CA LYS A 10 2.30 28.02 -34.45
C LYS A 10 1.27 27.01 -34.01
N GLY A 11 1.49 25.76 -34.39
CA GLY A 11 0.57 24.65 -34.13
C GLY A 11 -0.04 24.74 -32.75
N VAL A 12 -1.35 24.75 -32.71
CA VAL A 12 -2.17 24.55 -31.49
C VAL A 12 -1.59 23.31 -30.80
N PRO A 13 -1.17 23.37 -29.54
CA PRO A 13 -0.74 22.17 -28.85
C PRO A 13 -1.86 21.15 -28.99
N ASP A 14 -1.52 19.98 -29.52
CA ASP A 14 -2.44 18.89 -29.78
C ASP A 14 -3.23 18.58 -28.48
N CYS A 15 -4.41 19.14 -28.36
CA CYS A 15 -5.29 19.05 -27.18
C CYS A 15 -5.66 17.59 -26.88
N ASP A 16 -5.62 16.73 -27.91
CA ASP A 16 -5.97 15.32 -27.81
C ASP A 16 -4.89 14.50 -27.06
N LYS A 17 -3.61 14.89 -27.13
CA LYS A 17 -2.55 14.23 -26.35
C LYS A 17 -2.62 14.50 -24.84
N GLN A 18 -3.22 15.61 -24.42
CA GLN A 18 -3.43 15.88 -22.97
C GLN A 18 -4.60 15.11 -22.37
N GLN A 19 -5.56 14.62 -23.17
CA GLN A 19 -6.69 13.81 -22.70
C GLN A 19 -6.32 12.35 -22.41
N GLN A 20 -5.14 11.86 -22.82
CA GLN A 20 -4.72 10.47 -22.67
C GLN A 20 -3.93 10.17 -21.38
N ARG A 21 -3.85 11.09 -20.42
CA ARG A 21 -3.14 10.83 -19.17
C ARG A 21 -4.08 10.37 -18.06
N ILE A 22 -3.62 9.41 -17.26
CA ILE A 22 -4.29 9.02 -16.02
C ILE A 22 -4.07 10.12 -14.99
N HIS A 23 -5.13 10.74 -14.57
CA HIS A 23 -5.10 11.73 -13.49
C HIS A 23 -5.23 11.01 -12.14
N LEU A 24 -4.10 10.78 -11.47
CA LEU A 24 -4.01 10.09 -10.20
C LEU A 24 -4.10 11.09 -9.04
N LEU A 25 -5.00 10.79 -8.11
CA LEU A 25 -5.09 11.45 -6.80
C LEU A 25 -4.75 10.44 -5.71
N GLU A 26 -3.83 10.82 -4.84
CA GLU A 26 -3.41 10.04 -3.69
C GLU A 26 -3.78 10.80 -2.40
N LEU A 27 -4.82 10.35 -1.71
CA LEU A 27 -5.18 10.86 -0.39
C LEU A 27 -4.47 10.05 0.68
N PHE A 28 -3.86 10.74 1.65
CA PHE A 28 -2.98 10.14 2.66
C PHE A 28 -1.81 9.39 2.00
N GLY A 29 -1.20 10.03 1.01
CA GLY A 29 -0.34 9.40 0.01
C GLY A 29 0.98 8.81 0.53
N GLY A 30 1.42 9.14 1.75
CA GLY A 30 2.64 8.59 2.35
C GLY A 30 3.87 8.76 1.45
N ILE A 31 4.45 7.68 1.00
CA ILE A 31 5.59 7.67 0.04
C ILE A 31 5.17 7.32 -1.39
N GLY A 32 3.90 7.44 -1.73
CA GLY A 32 3.41 7.28 -3.09
C GLY A 32 3.39 5.83 -3.60
N ALA A 33 2.99 4.88 -2.78
CA ALA A 33 2.84 3.49 -3.20
C ALA A 33 1.85 3.33 -4.37
N PRO A 34 0.69 4.02 -4.40
CA PRO A 34 -0.22 3.97 -5.55
C PRO A 34 0.44 4.43 -6.85
N ARG A 35 1.15 5.56 -6.83
CA ARG A 35 1.88 6.04 -8.00
C ARG A 35 2.95 5.05 -8.46
N ARG A 36 3.73 4.52 -7.51
CA ARG A 36 4.76 3.52 -7.82
C ARG A 36 4.16 2.27 -8.46
N ALA A 37 3.06 1.76 -7.92
CA ALA A 37 2.38 0.60 -8.45
C ALA A 37 1.82 0.85 -9.84
N LEU A 38 1.18 2.00 -10.07
CA LEU A 38 0.66 2.38 -11.38
C LEU A 38 1.77 2.53 -12.43
N GLU A 39 2.89 3.21 -12.10
CA GLU A 39 4.06 3.31 -12.98
C GLU A 39 4.62 1.93 -13.35
N ASN A 40 4.77 1.03 -12.37
CA ASN A 40 5.28 -0.32 -12.62
C ASN A 40 4.32 -1.13 -13.49
N THR A 41 3.02 -1.04 -13.25
CA THR A 41 1.99 -1.71 -14.06
C THR A 41 2.00 -1.23 -15.50
N LEU A 42 1.97 0.09 -15.71
CA LEU A 42 2.05 0.69 -17.06
C LEU A 42 3.36 0.29 -17.77
N MET A 43 4.49 0.29 -17.06
CA MET A 43 5.76 -0.14 -17.62
C MET A 43 5.72 -1.60 -18.11
N LYS A 44 5.07 -2.51 -17.38
CA LYS A 44 4.87 -3.90 -17.81
C LYS A 44 4.02 -3.97 -19.09
N MET A 45 2.90 -3.23 -19.12
CA MET A 45 1.97 -3.22 -20.25
C MET A 45 2.58 -2.57 -21.50
N ILE A 46 3.30 -1.45 -21.35
CA ILE A 46 4.00 -0.77 -22.43
C ILE A 46 5.12 -1.66 -23.02
N ARG A 47 5.83 -2.42 -22.18
CA ARG A 47 6.87 -3.36 -22.63
C ARG A 47 6.32 -4.41 -23.59
N THR A 48 5.10 -4.88 -23.40
CA THR A 48 4.47 -5.86 -24.29
C THR A 48 4.34 -5.32 -25.73
N LYS A 49 4.15 -4.00 -25.88
CA LYS A 49 4.06 -3.33 -27.18
C LYS A 49 5.41 -2.80 -27.69
N ASN A 50 6.40 -2.64 -26.81
CA ASN A 50 7.72 -2.10 -27.08
C ASN A 50 8.81 -3.03 -26.51
N PRO A 51 8.98 -4.26 -27.04
CA PRO A 51 9.84 -5.28 -26.44
C PRO A 51 11.33 -4.86 -26.42
N ASP A 52 11.76 -4.06 -27.39
CA ASP A 52 13.15 -3.60 -27.56
C ASP A 52 13.48 -2.34 -26.75
N ALA A 53 12.48 -1.69 -26.14
CA ALA A 53 12.71 -0.50 -25.36
C ALA A 53 13.53 -0.79 -24.10
N SER A 54 14.52 0.04 -23.82
CA SER A 54 15.32 -0.03 -22.62
C SER A 54 14.47 0.22 -21.36
N LYS A 55 14.93 -0.27 -20.21
CA LYS A 55 14.26 -0.04 -18.92
C LYS A 55 14.10 1.45 -18.60
N ARG A 56 15.02 2.31 -19.06
CA ARG A 56 14.96 3.76 -18.88
C ARG A 56 13.84 4.38 -19.72
N GLU A 57 13.75 4.01 -20.99
CA GLU A 57 12.69 4.47 -21.90
C GLU A 57 11.31 4.03 -21.39
N LEU A 58 11.15 2.75 -21.02
CA LEU A 58 9.89 2.25 -20.46
C LEU A 58 9.45 3.00 -19.20
N ARG A 59 10.39 3.38 -18.33
CA ARG A 59 10.08 4.21 -17.17
C ARG A 59 9.63 5.61 -17.55
N SER A 60 10.29 6.25 -18.50
CA SER A 60 9.87 7.56 -19.01
C SER A 60 8.46 7.47 -19.58
N MET A 61 8.23 6.53 -20.49
CA MET A 61 6.91 6.31 -21.10
C MET A 61 5.81 6.06 -20.06
N SER A 62 6.07 5.21 -19.07
CA SER A 62 5.07 4.93 -18.01
C SER A 62 4.79 6.15 -17.14
N SER A 63 5.81 6.93 -16.79
CA SER A 63 5.65 8.16 -16.02
C SER A 63 4.88 9.24 -16.80
N ASP A 64 5.10 9.34 -18.10
CA ASP A 64 4.41 10.28 -18.98
C ASP A 64 2.91 9.98 -19.14
N CYS A 65 2.51 8.72 -18.92
CA CYS A 65 1.09 8.32 -18.90
C CYS A 65 0.34 8.81 -17.65
N ILE A 66 1.03 9.22 -16.60
CA ILE A 66 0.44 9.62 -15.33
C ILE A 66 0.61 11.13 -15.15
N LYS A 67 -0.49 11.82 -14.92
CA LYS A 67 -0.50 13.17 -14.37
C LYS A 67 -0.89 13.05 -12.90
N SER A 68 0.07 13.17 -11.98
CA SER A 68 -0.26 13.45 -10.60
C SER A 68 -0.92 14.80 -10.56
N ILE A 69 -2.20 14.83 -10.22
CA ILE A 69 -2.92 16.07 -10.09
C ILE A 69 -2.75 16.59 -8.70
N ASP A 70 -2.83 15.68 -7.73
CA ASP A 70 -2.60 16.04 -6.36
C ASP A 70 -2.14 14.84 -5.52
N TYR A 71 -1.37 15.20 -4.50
CA TYR A 71 -0.85 14.30 -3.52
C TYR A 71 -1.09 14.94 -2.15
N VAL A 72 -2.05 14.39 -1.42
CA VAL A 72 -2.49 14.95 -0.15
C VAL A 72 -1.84 14.20 1.01
N GLU A 73 -0.89 14.83 1.63
CA GLU A 73 -0.14 14.31 2.78
C GLU A 73 0.28 15.48 3.68
N VAL A 74 0.09 15.32 4.98
CA VAL A 74 0.38 16.37 5.96
C VAL A 74 1.80 16.31 6.51
N LEU A 75 2.47 15.15 6.42
CA LEU A 75 3.81 14.94 6.99
C LEU A 75 4.91 15.49 6.06
N PRO A 76 5.64 16.56 6.45
CA PRO A 76 6.61 17.19 5.56
C PRO A 76 7.74 16.26 5.08
N TYR A 77 8.16 15.30 5.88
CA TYR A 77 9.21 14.35 5.48
C TYR A 77 8.69 13.30 4.49
N ALA A 78 7.41 12.92 4.57
CA ALA A 78 6.78 12.06 3.57
C ALA A 78 6.68 12.79 2.23
N VAL A 79 6.27 14.06 2.24
CA VAL A 79 6.22 14.91 1.04
C VAL A 79 7.61 15.07 0.42
N ARG A 80 8.67 15.27 1.21
CA ARG A 80 10.05 15.31 0.68
C ARG A 80 10.46 13.99 0.02
N ALA A 81 10.12 12.86 0.65
CA ALA A 81 10.37 11.54 0.08
C ALA A 81 9.64 11.37 -1.25
N TYR A 82 8.36 11.69 -1.30
CA TYR A 82 7.53 11.63 -2.51
C TYR A 82 8.12 12.49 -3.66
N ASN A 83 8.45 13.74 -3.36
CA ASN A 83 9.04 14.65 -4.35
C ASN A 83 10.35 14.10 -4.91
N GLN A 84 11.21 13.56 -4.06
CA GLN A 84 12.48 12.97 -4.49
C GLN A 84 12.29 11.68 -5.30
N LEU A 85 11.30 10.85 -4.95
CA LEU A 85 11.04 9.59 -5.64
C LEU A 85 10.48 9.79 -7.06
N PHE A 86 9.69 10.84 -7.27
CA PHE A 86 8.93 11.05 -8.49
C PHE A 86 9.31 12.33 -9.25
N SER A 87 10.35 13.05 -8.77
CA SER A 87 10.82 14.34 -9.35
C SER A 87 9.69 15.37 -9.44
N LEU A 88 8.97 15.55 -8.33
CA LEU A 88 7.84 16.47 -8.22
C LEU A 88 8.13 17.59 -7.20
N ASP A 89 7.24 18.55 -7.11
CA ASP A 89 7.28 19.68 -6.17
C ASP A 89 5.93 19.80 -5.43
N ALA A 90 5.48 18.70 -4.83
CA ALA A 90 4.29 18.70 -3.97
C ALA A 90 4.58 19.42 -2.66
N ARG A 91 3.54 19.99 -2.03
CA ARG A 91 3.61 20.60 -0.72
C ARG A 91 2.75 19.84 0.29
N PRO A 92 3.07 19.88 1.59
CA PRO A 92 2.17 19.32 2.60
C PRO A 92 0.78 19.91 2.48
N GLN A 93 -0.23 19.04 2.41
CA GLN A 93 -1.62 19.46 2.27
C GLN A 93 -2.52 18.75 3.28
N ASP A 94 -3.49 19.46 3.81
CA ASP A 94 -4.54 18.92 4.65
C ASP A 94 -5.76 18.56 3.78
N ILE A 95 -6.22 17.32 3.86
CA ILE A 95 -7.37 16.84 3.08
C ILE A 95 -8.66 17.63 3.31
N ARG A 96 -8.75 18.38 4.39
CA ARG A 96 -9.90 19.24 4.69
C ARG A 96 -9.99 20.47 3.77
N LEU A 97 -8.91 20.79 3.03
CA LEU A 97 -8.80 21.98 2.19
C LEU A 97 -8.40 21.56 0.78
N TRP A 98 -9.38 21.05 -0.02
CA TRP A 98 -9.00 20.48 -1.30
C TRP A 98 -10.12 20.45 -2.37
N ASN A 99 -9.77 20.60 -3.69
CA ASN A 99 -10.72 20.64 -4.81
C ASN A 99 -10.07 20.37 -6.19
N LEU A 100 -10.40 19.27 -6.92
CA LEU A 100 -9.87 18.96 -8.29
C LEU A 100 -10.63 17.87 -9.10
N ALA A 101 -10.19 17.64 -10.37
CA ALA A 101 -10.70 16.61 -11.29
C ALA A 101 -9.78 15.40 -11.39
N VAL A 102 -10.29 14.18 -11.22
CA VAL A 102 -9.52 12.95 -11.04
C VAL A 102 -10.02 11.82 -11.95
N THR A 103 -9.13 10.94 -12.44
CA THR A 103 -9.49 9.68 -13.11
C THR A 103 -9.47 8.51 -12.13
N ILE A 104 -8.41 8.42 -11.32
CA ILE A 104 -8.23 7.38 -10.30
C ILE A 104 -7.96 8.06 -8.97
N LEU A 105 -8.73 7.70 -7.96
CA LEU A 105 -8.54 8.10 -6.58
C LEU A 105 -8.13 6.88 -5.75
N VAL A 106 -7.02 6.99 -5.03
CA VAL A 106 -6.60 5.98 -4.06
C VAL A 106 -6.49 6.62 -2.68
N HIS A 107 -7.09 6.01 -1.68
CA HIS A 107 -6.98 6.47 -0.31
C HIS A 107 -6.76 5.32 0.68
N GLY A 108 -5.80 5.52 1.58
CA GLY A 108 -5.57 4.70 2.76
C GLY A 108 -5.86 5.56 3.99
N SER A 109 -7.13 5.73 4.35
CA SER A 109 -7.50 6.55 5.51
C SER A 109 -6.81 6.03 6.78
N PRO A 110 -6.42 6.93 7.72
CA PRO A 110 -5.70 6.53 8.91
C PRO A 110 -6.39 5.40 9.67
N CYS A 111 -5.64 4.33 9.92
CA CYS A 111 -6.14 3.10 10.55
C CYS A 111 -5.83 3.01 12.05
N GLN A 112 -5.22 4.05 12.64
CA GLN A 112 -4.69 3.99 14.01
C GLN A 112 -5.76 3.70 15.06
N ASP A 113 -6.98 4.18 14.84
CA ASP A 113 -8.09 3.97 15.76
C ASP A 113 -8.83 2.64 15.50
N TYR A 114 -8.65 2.04 14.31
CA TYR A 114 -9.17 0.71 13.97
C TYR A 114 -8.18 -0.41 14.27
N SER A 115 -6.89 -0.12 14.44
CA SER A 115 -5.88 -1.15 14.64
C SER A 115 -5.97 -1.75 16.05
N ARG A 116 -5.65 -3.05 16.18
CA ARG A 116 -5.60 -3.73 17.50
C ARG A 116 -4.57 -3.13 18.46
N GLU A 117 -3.61 -2.37 17.93
CA GLU A 117 -2.59 -1.63 18.71
C GLU A 117 -2.98 -0.17 18.94
N GLY A 118 -4.10 0.29 18.40
CA GLY A 118 -4.61 1.66 18.52
C GLY A 118 -5.54 1.86 19.72
N LYS A 119 -6.00 3.12 19.89
CA LYS A 119 -6.87 3.50 21.02
C LYS A 119 -8.33 3.05 20.89
N ASN A 120 -8.73 2.48 19.75
CA ASN A 120 -10.11 2.05 19.46
C ASN A 120 -11.18 3.17 19.61
N ASP A 121 -10.77 4.44 19.50
CA ASP A 121 -11.67 5.58 19.58
C ASP A 121 -11.99 6.09 18.17
N ILE A 122 -13.08 5.58 17.61
CA ILE A 122 -13.53 5.89 16.24
C ILE A 122 -14.23 7.26 16.14
N ASN A 123 -14.63 7.85 17.26
CA ASN A 123 -15.43 9.08 17.28
C ASN A 123 -14.57 10.34 17.44
N SER A 124 -13.31 10.19 17.79
CA SER A 124 -12.40 11.32 17.98
C SER A 124 -11.14 11.11 17.14
N GLY A 125 -10.83 12.00 16.23
CA GLY A 125 -9.53 12.03 15.61
C GLY A 125 -9.46 11.64 14.14
N ARG A 126 -8.47 10.80 13.76
CA ARG A 126 -8.07 10.60 12.36
C ARG A 126 -8.92 9.58 11.62
N SER A 127 -9.56 8.66 12.30
CA SER A 127 -10.35 7.58 11.68
C SER A 127 -11.54 8.10 10.90
N ILE A 128 -12.13 9.22 11.32
CA ILE A 128 -13.24 9.88 10.64
C ILE A 128 -12.83 10.51 9.29
N LEU A 129 -11.54 10.55 8.95
CA LEU A 129 -11.08 11.19 7.71
C LEU A 129 -11.50 10.42 6.44
N TYR A 130 -11.97 9.16 6.53
CA TYR A 130 -12.62 8.51 5.39
C TYR A 130 -13.93 9.24 4.99
N GLU A 131 -14.65 9.81 5.94
CA GLU A 131 -15.83 10.66 5.70
C GLU A 131 -15.48 11.86 4.82
N ARG A 132 -14.30 12.44 5.06
CA ARG A 132 -13.84 13.56 4.23
C ARG A 132 -13.62 13.12 2.77
N THR A 133 -13.16 11.89 2.54
CA THR A 133 -13.08 11.33 1.19
C THR A 133 -14.45 11.21 0.55
N LEU A 134 -15.45 10.72 1.29
CA LEU A 134 -16.82 10.64 0.81
C LEU A 134 -17.41 12.03 0.48
N GLN A 135 -17.14 13.04 1.30
CA GLN A 135 -17.55 14.42 1.02
C GLN A 135 -16.92 14.97 -0.27
N ILE A 136 -15.63 14.68 -0.51
CA ILE A 136 -14.95 15.07 -1.76
C ILE A 136 -15.59 14.39 -2.97
N LEU A 137 -16.01 13.14 -2.83
CA LEU A 137 -16.65 12.35 -3.89
C LEU A 137 -18.12 12.69 -4.11
N ASP A 138 -18.75 13.45 -3.22
CA ASP A 138 -20.20 13.74 -3.30
C ASP A 138 -20.55 14.47 -4.61
N PRO A 139 -21.36 13.88 -5.49
CA PRO A 139 -21.77 14.51 -6.74
C PRO A 139 -22.84 15.60 -6.56
N CYS A 140 -23.55 15.59 -5.43
CA CYS A 140 -24.67 16.50 -5.13
C CYS A 140 -24.63 16.95 -3.67
N PRO A 141 -23.59 17.66 -3.22
CA PRO A 141 -23.48 18.08 -1.85
C PRO A 141 -24.58 19.04 -1.43
N ALA A 142 -25.03 18.91 -0.18
CA ALA A 142 -26.15 19.70 0.35
C ALA A 142 -25.92 21.23 0.30
N ASN A 143 -24.66 21.68 0.32
CA ASN A 143 -24.27 23.09 0.19
C ASN A 143 -24.20 23.58 -1.27
N GLY A 144 -24.52 22.71 -2.25
CA GLY A 144 -24.49 23.03 -3.67
C GLY A 144 -23.07 23.16 -4.27
N TYR A 145 -22.02 22.98 -3.46
CA TYR A 145 -20.63 23.10 -3.93
C TYR A 145 -19.98 21.75 -4.13
N ARG A 146 -19.85 21.35 -5.39
CA ARG A 146 -19.18 20.12 -5.78
C ARG A 146 -17.66 20.28 -5.80
N GLU A 147 -16.94 19.43 -5.06
CA GLU A 147 -15.49 19.52 -4.97
C GLU A 147 -14.75 18.92 -6.16
N LEU A 148 -15.33 17.93 -6.83
CA LEU A 148 -14.78 17.37 -8.05
C LEU A 148 -15.58 17.84 -9.26
N THR A 149 -14.89 18.25 -10.31
CA THR A 149 -15.54 18.61 -11.58
C THR A 149 -16.17 17.40 -12.26
N ARG A 150 -15.68 16.20 -11.98
CA ARG A 150 -16.11 14.92 -12.51
C ARG A 150 -15.81 13.81 -11.52
N GLN A 151 -16.70 12.80 -11.43
CA GLN A 151 -16.46 11.61 -10.63
C GLN A 151 -15.23 10.84 -11.15
N PRO A 152 -14.33 10.34 -10.24
CA PRO A 152 -13.28 9.41 -10.62
C PRO A 152 -13.89 8.15 -11.27
N LYS A 153 -13.27 7.63 -12.30
CA LYS A 153 -13.68 6.36 -12.91
C LYS A 153 -13.43 5.17 -11.98
N LEU A 154 -12.45 5.31 -11.10
CA LEU A 154 -11.99 4.29 -10.15
C LEU A 154 -11.64 4.93 -8.80
N CYS A 155 -12.17 4.36 -7.73
CA CYS A 155 -11.75 4.63 -6.36
C CYS A 155 -11.24 3.35 -5.71
N ILE A 156 -10.08 3.43 -5.03
CA ILE A 156 -9.51 2.32 -4.27
C ILE A 156 -9.38 2.77 -2.82
N TRP A 157 -10.06 2.05 -1.92
CA TRP A 157 -9.93 2.23 -0.47
C TRP A 157 -9.16 1.05 0.14
N GLU A 158 -8.07 1.36 0.84
CA GLU A 158 -7.29 0.38 1.60
C GLU A 158 -7.42 0.66 3.10
N ASN A 159 -7.52 -0.40 3.90
CA ASN A 159 -7.47 -0.28 5.36
C ASN A 159 -7.03 -1.59 6.03
N VAL A 160 -6.88 -1.54 7.36
CA VAL A 160 -6.59 -2.75 8.15
C VAL A 160 -7.81 -3.67 8.25
N PRO A 161 -7.62 -5.01 8.35
CA PRO A 161 -8.73 -5.96 8.46
C PRO A 161 -9.67 -5.67 9.62
N ASN A 162 -9.14 -5.17 10.73
CA ASN A 162 -9.93 -4.90 11.93
C ASN A 162 -11.00 -3.81 11.71
N MET A 163 -10.79 -2.88 10.76
CA MET A 163 -11.84 -1.94 10.36
C MET A 163 -13.08 -2.70 9.89
N ALA A 164 -12.92 -3.68 9.00
CA ALA A 164 -14.02 -4.47 8.50
C ALA A 164 -14.63 -5.41 9.57
N TYR A 165 -13.80 -6.03 10.43
CA TYR A 165 -14.28 -7.00 11.41
C TYR A 165 -14.91 -6.39 12.65
N SER A 166 -14.37 -5.30 13.16
CA SER A 166 -14.79 -4.70 14.44
C SER A 166 -15.70 -3.49 14.24
N HIS A 167 -15.68 -2.88 13.06
CA HIS A 167 -16.45 -1.68 12.75
C HIS A 167 -17.30 -1.85 11.47
N PRO A 168 -18.19 -2.87 11.39
CA PRO A 168 -18.98 -3.17 10.19
C PRO A 168 -19.83 -2.00 9.71
N HIS A 169 -20.30 -1.17 10.62
CA HIS A 169 -21.09 0.01 10.30
C HIS A 169 -20.31 1.05 9.46
N VAL A 170 -18.97 1.15 9.67
CA VAL A 170 -18.11 2.02 8.85
C VAL A 170 -18.05 1.53 7.42
N LEU A 171 -17.84 0.21 7.25
CA LEU A 171 -17.84 -0.40 5.92
C LEU A 171 -19.20 -0.26 5.24
N GLU A 172 -20.29 -0.59 5.95
CA GLU A 172 -21.66 -0.49 5.43
C GLU A 172 -21.98 0.95 4.99
N HIS A 173 -21.64 1.94 5.82
CA HIS A 173 -21.82 3.35 5.49
C HIS A 173 -21.04 3.74 4.22
N TYR A 174 -19.76 3.36 4.14
CA TYR A 174 -18.93 3.63 2.96
C TYR A 174 -19.53 3.02 1.69
N LEU A 175 -19.90 1.73 1.71
CA LEU A 175 -20.43 1.02 0.56
C LEU A 175 -21.76 1.65 0.07
N LYS A 176 -22.72 1.89 0.98
CA LYS A 176 -24.01 2.52 0.65
C LYS A 176 -23.82 3.93 0.08
N THR A 177 -22.88 4.70 0.64
CA THR A 177 -22.60 6.05 0.15
C THR A 177 -22.00 6.01 -1.25
N MET A 178 -21.02 5.14 -1.49
CA MET A 178 -20.42 4.99 -2.82
C MET A 178 -21.45 4.52 -3.87
N GLU A 179 -22.36 3.61 -3.48
CA GLU A 179 -23.48 3.22 -4.35
C GLU A 179 -24.40 4.38 -4.69
N SER A 180 -24.75 5.20 -3.69
CA SER A 180 -25.57 6.40 -3.93
C SER A 180 -24.87 7.42 -4.83
N TYR A 181 -23.55 7.41 -4.90
CA TYR A 181 -22.74 8.24 -5.79
C TYR A 181 -22.55 7.64 -7.19
N GLY A 182 -23.14 6.48 -7.46
CA GLY A 182 -23.11 5.84 -8.78
C GLY A 182 -21.94 4.90 -9.01
N TYR A 183 -21.44 4.26 -7.94
CA TYR A 183 -20.38 3.26 -8.04
C TYR A 183 -20.88 1.84 -7.79
N THR A 184 -20.27 0.89 -8.49
CA THR A 184 -20.32 -0.54 -8.19
C THR A 184 -19.09 -0.91 -7.38
N ASN A 185 -19.31 -1.53 -6.20
CA ASN A 185 -18.25 -1.87 -5.26
C ASN A 185 -17.88 -3.35 -5.35
N THR A 186 -16.58 -3.65 -5.43
CA THR A 186 -16.01 -4.97 -5.14
C THR A 186 -15.09 -4.84 -3.94
N PHE A 187 -15.29 -5.63 -2.91
CA PHE A 187 -14.48 -5.56 -1.70
C PHE A 187 -14.09 -6.96 -1.21
N CYS A 188 -12.98 -7.04 -0.51
CA CYS A 188 -12.48 -8.27 0.10
C CYS A 188 -12.81 -8.29 1.59
N GLY A 189 -13.22 -9.45 2.06
CA GLY A 189 -13.54 -9.70 3.46
C GLY A 189 -13.79 -11.17 3.71
N SER A 190 -13.94 -11.61 4.97
CA SER A 190 -14.33 -12.99 5.27
C SER A 190 -15.84 -13.17 5.14
N GLY A 191 -16.28 -14.33 4.64
CA GLY A 191 -17.70 -14.69 4.57
C GLY A 191 -18.41 -14.64 5.93
N LYS A 192 -17.69 -14.89 7.02
CA LYS A 192 -18.19 -14.71 8.39
C LYS A 192 -18.56 -13.27 8.71
N TYR A 193 -17.84 -12.33 8.12
CA TYR A 193 -18.05 -10.92 8.35
C TYR A 193 -19.33 -10.42 7.69
N VAL A 194 -19.57 -10.76 6.43
CA VAL A 194 -20.80 -10.36 5.72
C VAL A 194 -22.04 -10.97 6.36
N ALA A 195 -21.95 -12.22 6.80
CA ALA A 195 -23.06 -12.87 7.52
C ALA A 195 -23.43 -12.14 8.84
N LYS A 196 -22.47 -11.48 9.48
CA LYS A 196 -22.71 -10.67 10.69
C LYS A 196 -23.15 -9.22 10.38
N GLY A 197 -22.62 -8.62 9.35
CA GLY A 197 -22.89 -7.21 8.97
C GLY A 197 -24.19 -7.02 8.22
N GLY A 198 -24.70 -8.05 7.57
CA GLY A 198 -26.00 -8.05 6.88
C GLY A 198 -26.09 -7.12 5.67
N TYR A 199 -24.99 -6.49 5.24
CA TYR A 199 -25.00 -5.60 4.09
C TYR A 199 -24.37 -6.28 2.87
N VAL A 200 -25.19 -6.54 1.89
CA VAL A 200 -24.79 -6.89 0.51
C VAL A 200 -25.68 -6.09 -0.42
N SER A 201 -25.09 -5.19 -1.18
CA SER A 201 -25.79 -4.47 -2.22
C SER A 201 -25.88 -5.31 -3.50
N ASP A 202 -26.88 -5.06 -4.34
CA ASP A 202 -27.02 -5.68 -5.67
C ASP A 202 -25.83 -5.37 -6.60
N ARG A 203 -25.08 -4.31 -6.30
CA ARG A 203 -23.89 -3.88 -7.05
C ARG A 203 -22.57 -4.14 -6.32
N SER A 204 -22.59 -4.87 -5.22
CA SER A 204 -21.39 -5.22 -4.44
C SER A 204 -21.05 -6.70 -4.61
N ILE A 205 -19.78 -6.98 -4.82
CA ILE A 205 -19.25 -8.35 -4.87
C ILE A 205 -18.27 -8.51 -3.71
N MET A 206 -18.57 -9.45 -2.83
CA MET A 206 -17.68 -9.78 -1.71
C MET A 206 -16.69 -10.87 -2.12
N VAL A 207 -15.44 -10.67 -1.74
CA VAL A 207 -14.38 -11.66 -1.82
C VAL A 207 -14.11 -12.20 -0.40
N GLU A 208 -14.05 -13.52 -0.25
CA GLU A 208 -13.98 -14.18 1.06
C GLU A 208 -12.73 -13.85 1.87
N HIS A 209 -11.63 -13.49 1.22
CA HIS A 209 -10.34 -13.31 1.86
C HIS A 209 -9.79 -11.90 1.69
N MET A 210 -9.17 -11.39 2.75
CA MET A 210 -8.34 -10.19 2.69
C MET A 210 -7.17 -10.42 1.72
N LEU A 211 -6.69 -9.35 1.07
CA LEU A 211 -5.49 -9.46 0.24
C LEU A 211 -4.26 -9.47 1.15
N ASN A 212 -3.44 -10.50 1.03
CA ASN A 212 -2.22 -10.66 1.82
C ASN A 212 -1.00 -10.42 0.91
N ALA A 213 -0.08 -9.55 1.32
CA ALA A 213 1.12 -9.25 0.55
C ALA A 213 1.95 -10.49 0.18
N SER A 214 1.91 -11.54 1.03
CA SER A 214 2.56 -12.83 0.73
C SER A 214 2.01 -13.52 -0.52
N ASP A 215 0.77 -13.28 -0.85
CA ASP A 215 0.10 -13.85 -2.01
C ASP A 215 0.40 -13.10 -3.32
N TYR A 216 1.04 -11.93 -3.21
CA TYR A 216 1.35 -11.05 -4.34
C TYR A 216 2.85 -10.76 -4.49
N GLY A 217 3.71 -11.71 -4.08
CA GLY A 217 5.14 -11.68 -4.36
C GLY A 217 6.00 -10.94 -3.32
N ILE A 218 5.47 -10.67 -2.11
CA ILE A 218 6.24 -10.11 -1.00
C ILE A 218 6.26 -11.11 0.17
N PRO A 219 7.42 -11.53 0.69
CA PRO A 219 7.49 -12.45 1.82
C PRO A 219 7.13 -11.75 3.15
N GLN A 220 5.93 -11.16 3.20
CA GLN A 220 5.36 -10.49 4.36
C GLN A 220 3.91 -10.90 4.56
N ALA A 221 3.57 -11.42 5.73
CA ALA A 221 2.20 -11.67 6.15
C ALA A 221 1.54 -10.32 6.52
N ARG A 222 1.02 -9.62 5.51
CA ARG A 222 0.35 -8.31 5.62
C ARG A 222 -1.00 -8.39 4.96
N GLU A 223 -2.00 -8.72 5.74
CA GLU A 223 -3.39 -8.71 5.30
C GLU A 223 -3.94 -7.28 5.31
N ARG A 224 -4.66 -6.92 4.25
CA ARG A 224 -5.34 -5.63 4.12
C ARG A 224 -6.70 -5.80 3.46
N PHE A 225 -7.64 -4.99 3.93
CA PHE A 225 -8.91 -4.77 3.28
C PHE A 225 -8.72 -3.87 2.07
N PHE A 226 -9.36 -4.21 0.96
CA PHE A 226 -9.47 -3.37 -0.22
C PHE A 226 -10.91 -3.29 -0.68
N CYS A 227 -11.36 -2.08 -1.01
CA CYS A 227 -12.59 -1.85 -1.74
C CYS A 227 -12.26 -1.13 -3.04
N ILE A 228 -12.70 -1.71 -4.15
CA ILE A 228 -12.52 -1.19 -5.50
C ILE A 228 -13.90 -0.74 -5.98
N SER A 229 -14.07 0.57 -6.10
CA SER A 229 -15.32 1.18 -6.53
C SER A 229 -15.15 1.73 -7.94
N VAL A 230 -15.93 1.19 -8.90
CA VAL A 230 -15.88 1.55 -10.31
C VAL A 230 -17.19 2.23 -10.68
N LEU A 231 -17.16 3.32 -11.48
CA LEU A 231 -18.38 3.97 -11.94
C LEU A 231 -19.33 2.97 -12.61
N ASN A 232 -20.62 3.09 -12.36
CA ASN A 232 -21.64 2.18 -12.87
C ASN A 232 -21.60 2.06 -14.39
N GLU A 233 -21.30 3.15 -15.13
CA GLU A 233 -21.16 3.11 -16.59
C GLU A 233 -20.10 2.09 -17.07
N LEU A 234 -19.00 1.94 -16.33
CA LEU A 234 -17.94 0.96 -16.63
C LEU A 234 -18.35 -0.43 -16.17
N ALA A 235 -18.96 -0.55 -14.99
CA ALA A 235 -19.43 -1.82 -14.48
C ALA A 235 -20.57 -2.40 -15.32
N ASP A 236 -21.47 -1.57 -15.83
CA ASP A 236 -22.55 -1.97 -16.72
C ASP A 236 -22.01 -2.45 -18.08
N LYS A 237 -20.92 -1.84 -18.57
CA LYS A 237 -20.29 -2.19 -19.85
C LYS A 237 -19.38 -3.41 -19.78
N TYR A 238 -18.60 -3.57 -18.71
CA TYR A 238 -17.53 -4.56 -18.59
C TYR A 238 -17.73 -5.56 -17.45
N GLY A 239 -18.81 -5.46 -16.70
CA GLY A 239 -19.04 -6.22 -15.47
C GLY A 239 -18.42 -5.59 -14.23
N ALA A 240 -18.82 -6.07 -13.05
CA ALA A 240 -18.21 -5.67 -11.79
C ALA A 240 -16.74 -6.10 -11.76
N PHE A 241 -15.92 -5.36 -11.00
CA PHE A 241 -14.49 -5.65 -10.90
C PHE A 241 -14.22 -7.06 -10.37
N VAL A 242 -13.25 -7.74 -10.94
CA VAL A 242 -12.79 -9.05 -10.48
C VAL A 242 -11.44 -8.90 -9.79
N MET A 243 -11.36 -9.29 -8.51
CA MET A 243 -10.10 -9.23 -7.75
C MET A 243 -9.00 -10.09 -8.39
N PRO A 244 -7.74 -9.62 -8.34
CA PRO A 244 -6.63 -10.36 -8.92
C PRO A 244 -6.38 -11.69 -8.20
N VAL A 245 -6.02 -12.71 -8.96
CA VAL A 245 -5.67 -14.03 -8.44
C VAL A 245 -4.29 -13.98 -7.76
N PRO A 246 -4.09 -14.66 -6.62
CA PRO A 246 -2.80 -14.81 -5.97
C PRO A 246 -1.72 -15.40 -6.88
N VAL A 247 -0.47 -15.01 -6.69
CA VAL A 247 0.67 -15.63 -7.34
C VAL A 247 0.81 -17.08 -6.87
N PRO A 248 1.00 -18.05 -7.77
CA PRO A 248 1.22 -19.46 -7.41
C PRO A 248 2.34 -19.64 -6.37
N GLU A 249 2.16 -20.57 -5.42
CA GLU A 249 3.10 -20.74 -4.29
C GLU A 249 4.53 -21.02 -4.72
N ASP A 250 4.72 -21.80 -5.77
CA ASP A 250 6.03 -22.14 -6.36
C ASP A 250 6.76 -20.92 -6.96
N LYS A 251 6.05 -19.81 -7.16
CA LYS A 251 6.58 -18.54 -7.68
C LYS A 251 6.71 -17.45 -6.63
N ARG A 252 6.40 -17.77 -5.36
CA ARG A 252 6.53 -16.80 -4.25
C ARG A 252 7.99 -16.68 -3.81
N TYR A 253 8.37 -15.49 -3.39
CA TYR A 253 9.71 -15.22 -2.91
C TYR A 253 9.89 -15.64 -1.45
N THR A 254 11.14 -15.99 -1.11
CA THR A 254 11.58 -16.24 0.26
C THR A 254 12.06 -14.94 0.92
N LEU A 255 12.04 -14.89 2.26
CA LEU A 255 12.51 -13.73 2.99
C LEU A 255 13.97 -13.41 2.68
N LYS A 256 14.84 -14.44 2.50
CA LYS A 256 16.27 -14.29 2.15
C LYS A 256 16.50 -13.36 0.96
N GLN A 257 15.63 -13.41 -0.07
CA GLN A 257 15.78 -12.61 -1.29
C GLN A 257 15.54 -11.11 -1.07
N PHE A 258 14.96 -10.73 0.08
CA PHE A 258 14.68 -9.35 0.46
C PHE A 258 15.68 -8.79 1.47
N LEU A 259 16.56 -9.64 2.02
CA LEU A 259 17.56 -9.21 2.97
C LEU A 259 18.74 -8.52 2.27
N ASP A 260 19.35 -7.59 2.97
CA ASP A 260 20.63 -7.01 2.61
C ASP A 260 21.74 -7.74 3.36
N LEU A 261 22.32 -8.75 2.70
CA LEU A 261 23.38 -9.58 3.29
C LEU A 261 24.71 -8.82 3.44
N THR A 262 24.80 -7.60 2.90
CA THR A 262 25.96 -6.71 3.05
C THR A 262 25.78 -5.67 4.16
N ALA A 263 24.59 -5.61 4.79
CA ALA A 263 24.32 -4.70 5.87
C ALA A 263 25.23 -4.98 7.08
N ASP A 264 25.70 -3.90 7.72
CA ASP A 264 26.50 -4.03 8.94
C ASP A 264 25.68 -4.69 10.06
N MET A 265 26.14 -5.88 10.46
CA MET A 265 25.50 -6.68 11.50
C MET A 265 25.66 -6.07 12.90
N ASP A 266 26.57 -5.12 13.09
CA ASP A 266 26.86 -4.48 14.37
C ASP A 266 26.36 -3.01 14.42
N ALA A 267 25.67 -2.54 13.38
CA ALA A 267 25.06 -1.23 13.34
C ALA A 267 24.04 -1.06 14.47
N LYS A 268 24.22 -0.06 15.32
CA LYS A 268 23.42 0.16 16.55
C LYS A 268 21.92 0.28 16.29
N GLU A 269 21.55 0.90 15.20
CA GLU A 269 20.14 1.11 14.79
C GLU A 269 19.40 -0.18 14.44
N ASN A 270 20.16 -1.26 14.17
CA ASN A 270 19.60 -2.55 13.79
C ASN A 270 19.80 -3.63 14.88
N GLN A 271 20.23 -3.25 16.08
CA GLN A 271 20.40 -4.19 17.18
C GLN A 271 19.10 -4.42 17.95
N PHE A 272 18.89 -5.65 18.38
CA PHE A 272 17.98 -5.95 19.47
C PHE A 272 18.62 -5.57 20.80
N SER A 273 17.83 -5.11 21.74
CA SER A 273 18.29 -4.84 23.11
C SER A 273 18.65 -6.15 23.83
N ALA A 274 19.51 -6.06 24.86
CA ALA A 274 19.85 -7.21 25.70
C ALA A 274 18.60 -7.89 26.30
N THR A 275 17.58 -7.10 26.65
CA THR A 275 16.30 -7.62 27.19
C THR A 275 15.54 -8.40 26.13
N GLU A 276 15.50 -7.94 24.87
CA GLU A 276 14.89 -8.69 23.78
C GLU A 276 15.65 -9.99 23.48
N LEU A 277 16.97 -9.93 23.46
CA LEU A 277 17.82 -11.11 23.27
C LEU A 277 17.75 -12.13 24.41
N SER A 278 17.27 -11.75 25.62
CA SER A 278 17.15 -12.66 26.77
C SER A 278 16.23 -13.85 26.53
N ILE A 279 15.35 -13.78 25.54
CA ILE A 279 14.47 -14.89 25.14
C ILE A 279 15.06 -15.76 24.02
N THR A 280 16.31 -15.55 23.64
CA THR A 280 17.04 -16.39 22.69
C THR A 280 18.00 -17.32 23.43
N LYS A 281 18.28 -18.46 22.85
CA LYS A 281 19.19 -19.47 23.43
C LYS A 281 19.85 -20.26 22.33
N LYS A 282 21.18 -20.53 22.46
CA LYS A 282 21.91 -21.42 21.56
C LYS A 282 22.16 -22.76 22.27
N VAL A 283 21.82 -23.85 21.61
CA VAL A 283 22.12 -25.22 22.05
C VAL A 283 22.81 -25.94 20.91
N GLY A 284 24.10 -26.30 21.14
CA GLY A 284 24.94 -26.75 20.05
C GLY A 284 25.07 -25.66 18.95
N ASN A 285 24.77 -26.02 17.73
CA ASN A 285 24.78 -25.11 16.58
C ASN A 285 23.39 -24.50 16.26
N GLN A 286 22.37 -24.83 17.05
CA GLN A 286 21.01 -24.39 16.79
C GLN A 286 20.60 -23.24 17.71
N TRP A 287 20.04 -22.18 17.13
CA TRP A 287 19.38 -21.10 17.85
C TRP A 287 17.90 -21.40 18.11
N TYR A 288 17.40 -20.92 19.25
CA TYR A 288 16.02 -21.07 19.69
C TYR A 288 15.51 -19.74 20.21
N VAL A 289 14.18 -19.52 20.06
CA VAL A 289 13.46 -18.36 20.60
C VAL A 289 12.30 -18.85 21.48
N ARG A 290 12.17 -18.29 22.68
CA ARG A 290 11.06 -18.60 23.58
C ARG A 290 9.75 -18.01 23.08
N GLN A 291 8.72 -18.83 22.96
CA GLN A 291 7.34 -18.39 22.64
C GLN A 291 6.31 -19.28 23.36
N ALA A 292 5.05 -18.80 23.43
CA ALA A 292 3.97 -19.50 24.12
C ALA A 292 3.46 -20.70 23.31
N VAL A 293 4.22 -21.79 23.29
CA VAL A 293 3.87 -23.08 22.67
C VAL A 293 4.05 -24.20 23.67
N LYS A 294 3.29 -25.27 23.48
CA LYS A 294 3.47 -26.52 24.24
C LYS A 294 4.52 -27.38 23.56
N GLY A 295 5.33 -28.08 24.35
CA GLY A 295 6.34 -29.02 23.86
C GLY A 295 7.77 -28.54 24.07
N ASP A 296 8.71 -29.48 23.93
CA ASP A 296 10.15 -29.28 23.96
C ASP A 296 10.70 -29.62 22.57
N PHE A 297 11.42 -28.67 21.98
CA PHE A 297 11.98 -28.79 20.64
C PHE A 297 13.52 -28.88 20.68
N GLY A 298 14.09 -29.34 21.81
CA GLY A 298 15.51 -29.55 22.00
C GLY A 298 16.24 -28.49 22.80
N ALA A 299 15.53 -27.48 23.33
CA ALA A 299 16.11 -26.43 24.17
C ALA A 299 15.30 -26.14 25.43
N GLY A 300 14.40 -27.04 25.81
CA GLY A 300 13.46 -26.88 26.91
C GLY A 300 12.09 -26.37 26.48
N PRO A 301 11.08 -26.54 27.36
CA PRO A 301 9.70 -26.18 27.04
C PRO A 301 9.54 -24.73 26.59
N GLY A 302 8.79 -24.53 25.51
CA GLY A 302 8.49 -23.20 24.98
C GLY A 302 9.58 -22.56 24.12
N TYR A 303 10.69 -23.22 23.88
CA TYR A 303 11.73 -22.77 22.95
C TYR A 303 11.56 -23.46 21.59
N VAL A 304 11.41 -22.66 20.52
CA VAL A 304 11.31 -23.15 19.14
C VAL A 304 12.58 -22.87 18.36
N PRO A 305 13.02 -23.78 17.47
CA PRO A 305 14.20 -23.58 16.67
C PRO A 305 14.03 -22.41 15.69
N VAL A 306 15.12 -21.72 15.41
CA VAL A 306 15.21 -20.65 14.41
C VAL A 306 16.29 -21.02 13.42
N ASN A 307 15.92 -21.10 12.16
CA ASN A 307 16.86 -21.33 11.06
C ASN A 307 17.37 -19.99 10.50
N GLU A 308 18.50 -20.05 9.79
CA GLU A 308 19.07 -18.90 9.13
C GLU A 308 18.05 -18.29 8.13
N PHE A 309 17.98 -16.97 8.10
CA PHE A 309 17.06 -16.15 7.30
C PHE A 309 15.57 -16.24 7.72
N GLN A 310 15.25 -16.95 8.79
CA GLN A 310 13.91 -16.87 9.34
C GLN A 310 13.71 -15.56 10.13
N ARG A 311 12.49 -15.04 10.02
CA ARG A 311 12.04 -13.89 10.80
C ARG A 311 11.95 -14.25 12.28
N VAL A 312 12.41 -13.35 13.12
CA VAL A 312 12.20 -13.38 14.58
C VAL A 312 11.48 -12.12 15.05
N ASP A 313 10.60 -12.27 16.03
CA ASP A 313 9.95 -11.17 16.75
C ASP A 313 10.28 -11.30 18.24
N LEU A 314 11.21 -10.47 18.71
CA LEU A 314 11.69 -10.50 20.09
C LEU A 314 11.03 -9.45 20.99
N ALA A 315 10.05 -8.70 20.46
CA ALA A 315 9.29 -7.72 21.24
C ALA A 315 8.54 -8.36 22.40
N PHE A 316 8.37 -7.59 23.48
CA PHE A 316 7.68 -8.03 24.71
C PHE A 316 8.25 -9.36 25.26
N PRO A 317 9.55 -9.42 25.61
CA PRO A 317 10.21 -10.64 26.03
C PRO A 317 9.58 -11.26 27.28
N ASN A 318 8.94 -10.47 28.12
CA ASN A 318 8.27 -10.94 29.35
C ASN A 318 6.85 -11.50 29.10
N SER A 319 6.32 -11.43 27.89
CA SER A 319 4.97 -11.93 27.57
C SER A 319 4.92 -13.45 27.64
N GLN A 320 4.01 -13.98 28.45
CA GLN A 320 3.74 -15.41 28.60
C GLN A 320 2.81 -15.94 27.48
N ASN A 321 2.10 -15.06 26.78
CA ASN A 321 1.07 -15.44 25.81
C ASN A 321 1.48 -15.24 24.34
N ARG A 322 2.68 -14.68 24.11
CA ARG A 322 3.10 -14.32 22.74
C ARG A 322 3.50 -15.55 21.93
N ARG A 323 2.82 -15.74 20.82
CA ARG A 323 3.02 -16.82 19.83
C ARG A 323 3.57 -16.24 18.52
N GLY A 324 4.00 -17.13 17.62
CA GLY A 324 4.39 -16.75 16.25
C GLY A 324 5.62 -15.84 16.19
N ARG A 325 6.60 -16.04 17.11
CA ARG A 325 7.84 -15.26 17.12
C ARG A 325 8.82 -15.63 15.99
N VAL A 326 8.71 -16.84 15.49
CA VAL A 326 9.54 -17.36 14.39
C VAL A 326 8.66 -17.63 13.18
N GLY A 327 9.16 -17.39 11.99
CA GLY A 327 8.44 -17.70 10.74
C GLY A 327 9.27 -17.41 9.50
N ASP A 328 8.84 -17.96 8.37
CA ASP A 328 9.51 -17.86 7.07
C ASP A 328 9.23 -16.53 6.37
N TYR A 329 8.14 -15.87 6.72
CA TYR A 329 7.76 -14.54 6.21
C TYR A 329 7.88 -13.48 7.30
N ALA A 330 8.20 -12.25 6.91
CA ALA A 330 8.03 -11.11 7.79
C ALA A 330 6.56 -11.01 8.23
N SER A 331 6.31 -10.66 9.49
CA SER A 331 4.98 -10.25 9.91
C SER A 331 4.67 -8.85 9.36
N THR A 332 3.43 -8.41 9.44
CA THR A 332 3.06 -7.03 9.09
C THR A 332 4.07 -6.03 9.68
N LEU A 333 4.74 -5.28 8.82
CA LEU A 333 5.58 -4.17 9.24
C LEU A 333 4.70 -3.11 9.90
N THR A 334 5.06 -2.76 11.13
CA THR A 334 4.46 -1.66 11.90
C THR A 334 5.43 -0.50 11.97
N THR A 335 5.00 0.59 12.57
CA THR A 335 5.85 1.77 12.80
C THR A 335 6.95 1.53 13.85
N SER A 336 6.90 0.41 14.57
CA SER A 336 7.90 0.01 15.58
C SER A 336 8.82 -1.09 15.05
N PRO A 337 10.15 -0.98 15.26
CA PRO A 337 11.10 -2.02 14.87
C PRO A 337 11.02 -3.18 15.87
N ARG A 338 10.15 -4.18 15.62
CA ARG A 338 9.93 -5.30 16.56
C ARG A 338 10.37 -6.64 16.03
N GLN A 339 10.70 -6.72 14.76
CA GLN A 339 11.07 -7.96 14.10
C GLN A 339 12.37 -7.81 13.34
N GLY A 340 13.05 -8.92 13.19
CA GLY A 340 14.31 -9.00 12.48
C GLY A 340 14.57 -10.40 12.00
N VAL A 341 15.82 -10.78 11.89
CA VAL A 341 16.26 -12.00 11.23
C VAL A 341 17.49 -12.59 11.93
N LEU A 342 17.65 -13.90 11.85
CA LEU A 342 18.90 -14.58 12.16
C LEU A 342 19.74 -14.68 10.88
N ILE A 343 20.98 -14.17 10.92
CA ILE A 343 21.97 -14.31 9.85
C ILE A 343 23.27 -14.82 10.48
N GLY A 344 23.73 -15.99 10.04
CA GLY A 344 24.83 -16.68 10.69
C GLY A 344 24.52 -16.92 12.17
N ASP A 345 25.31 -16.34 13.06
CA ASP A 345 25.17 -16.47 14.51
C ASP A 345 24.60 -15.21 15.20
N LYS A 346 24.11 -14.23 14.45
CA LYS A 346 23.65 -12.95 15.00
C LYS A 346 22.19 -12.67 14.66
N PHE A 347 21.47 -12.14 15.63
CA PHE A 347 20.15 -11.55 15.43
C PHE A 347 20.26 -10.05 15.21
N ARG A 348 19.57 -9.52 14.23
CA ARG A 348 19.39 -8.09 14.04
C ARG A 348 17.95 -7.76 13.58
N THR A 349 17.54 -6.53 13.79
CA THR A 349 16.26 -6.05 13.22
C THR A 349 16.39 -5.83 11.71
N PHE A 350 15.27 -5.77 11.00
CA PHE A 350 15.28 -5.38 9.60
C PHE A 350 15.78 -3.95 9.43
N THR A 351 16.66 -3.72 8.49
CA THR A 351 17.12 -2.38 8.09
C THR A 351 15.98 -1.60 7.44
N ALA A 352 16.10 -0.27 7.36
CA ALA A 352 15.14 0.57 6.66
C ALA A 352 15.01 0.20 5.17
N LYS A 353 16.12 -0.16 4.54
CA LYS A 353 16.18 -0.63 3.15
C LYS A 353 15.41 -1.93 2.95
N GLU A 354 15.59 -2.91 3.85
CA GLU A 354 14.86 -4.18 3.81
C GLU A 354 13.36 -3.99 4.04
N LYS A 355 12.97 -3.09 4.95
CA LYS A 355 11.56 -2.74 5.17
C LYS A 355 10.93 -2.14 3.92
N LEU A 356 11.64 -1.30 3.17
CA LEU A 356 11.17 -0.80 1.88
C LEU A 356 11.04 -1.91 0.84
N ARG A 357 12.03 -2.81 0.73
CA ARG A 357 11.94 -4.00 -0.13
C ARG A 357 10.69 -4.84 0.21
N LEU A 358 10.44 -5.08 1.50
CA LEU A 358 9.26 -5.80 1.99
C LEU A 358 7.92 -5.06 1.75
N MET A 359 7.96 -3.79 1.32
CA MET A 359 6.80 -3.05 0.85
C MET A 359 6.75 -2.92 -0.69
N GLY A 360 7.73 -3.54 -1.40
CA GLY A 360 7.81 -3.56 -2.86
C GLY A 360 8.50 -2.34 -3.48
N PHE A 361 9.16 -1.51 -2.68
CA PHE A 361 10.03 -0.44 -3.18
C PHE A 361 11.41 -0.98 -3.54
N ARG A 362 12.13 -0.24 -4.37
CA ARG A 362 13.48 -0.61 -4.87
C ARG A 362 14.57 -0.02 -3.98
N ASP A 363 15.77 -0.56 -4.06
CA ASP A 363 16.94 0.00 -3.36
C ASP A 363 17.20 1.46 -3.73
N ALA A 364 17.04 1.80 -5.02
CA ALA A 364 17.16 3.18 -5.47
C ALA A 364 16.14 4.13 -4.81
N ASP A 365 14.98 3.63 -4.38
CA ASP A 365 13.99 4.42 -3.66
C ASP A 365 14.49 4.74 -2.24
N TYR A 366 15.12 3.78 -1.56
CA TYR A 366 15.82 4.04 -0.28
C TYR A 366 16.92 5.09 -0.43
N GLU A 367 17.78 4.93 -1.44
CA GLU A 367 18.88 5.86 -1.68
C GLU A 367 18.38 7.28 -1.98
N ASN A 368 17.30 7.41 -2.74
CA ASN A 368 16.67 8.69 -3.03
C ASN A 368 16.08 9.34 -1.77
N MET A 369 15.43 8.56 -0.91
CA MET A 369 14.91 9.07 0.37
C MET A 369 16.05 9.53 1.30
N ALA A 370 17.13 8.77 1.37
CA ALA A 370 18.33 9.16 2.15
C ALA A 370 18.94 10.47 1.62
N LYS A 371 19.06 10.62 0.28
CA LYS A 371 19.51 11.87 -0.37
C LYS A 371 18.59 13.05 -0.07
N ALA A 372 17.28 12.81 0.10
CA ALA A 372 16.32 13.82 0.52
C ALA A 372 16.44 14.20 2.03
N GLY A 373 17.41 13.63 2.74
CA GLY A 373 17.67 13.88 4.15
C GLY A 373 16.75 13.16 5.12
N LEU A 374 16.12 12.07 4.71
CA LEU A 374 15.35 11.24 5.62
C LEU A 374 16.27 10.30 6.41
N THR A 375 15.98 10.16 7.69
CA THR A 375 16.64 9.17 8.55
C THR A 375 16.06 7.77 8.35
N ASP A 376 16.81 6.72 8.66
CA ASP A 376 16.34 5.33 8.63
C ASP A 376 15.10 5.10 9.49
N LYS A 377 14.98 5.82 10.61
CA LYS A 377 13.79 5.80 11.46
C LYS A 377 12.57 6.35 10.72
N GLN A 378 12.70 7.47 10.00
CA GLN A 378 11.62 8.06 9.21
C GLN A 378 11.24 7.14 8.03
N ILE A 379 12.23 6.58 7.34
CA ILE A 379 12.00 5.64 6.23
C ILE A 379 11.29 4.38 6.73
N SER A 380 11.70 3.82 7.85
CA SER A 380 11.05 2.65 8.48
C SER A 380 9.60 2.94 8.87
N LEU A 381 9.33 4.14 9.42
CA LEU A 381 7.98 4.58 9.77
C LEU A 381 7.08 4.68 8.53
N LEU A 382 7.60 5.28 7.45
CA LEU A 382 6.88 5.43 6.18
C LEU A 382 6.61 4.06 5.54
N ALA A 383 7.58 3.14 5.57
CA ALA A 383 7.40 1.78 5.09
C ALA A 383 6.26 1.06 5.85
N GLY A 384 6.22 1.16 7.18
CA GLY A 384 5.16 0.56 8.00
C GLY A 384 3.76 1.09 7.68
N ASN A 385 3.66 2.39 7.39
CA ASN A 385 2.40 3.07 7.05
C ASN A 385 1.99 2.93 5.58
N SER A 386 2.87 2.42 4.72
CA SER A 386 2.62 2.34 3.28
C SER A 386 1.66 1.20 2.91
N ILE A 387 1.01 1.33 1.76
CA ILE A 387 0.36 0.21 1.06
C ILE A 387 1.44 -0.63 0.37
N CYS A 388 1.24 -1.94 0.31
CA CYS A 388 2.17 -2.84 -0.39
C CYS A 388 2.06 -2.64 -1.90
N VAL A 389 3.16 -2.21 -2.54
CA VAL A 389 3.21 -1.87 -3.98
C VAL A 389 2.78 -3.04 -4.87
N PRO A 390 3.27 -4.30 -4.72
CA PRO A 390 2.86 -5.40 -5.58
C PRO A 390 1.37 -5.77 -5.49
N VAL A 391 0.73 -5.60 -4.33
CA VAL A 391 -0.72 -5.80 -4.23
C VAL A 391 -1.47 -4.81 -5.13
N LEU A 392 -1.09 -3.52 -5.05
CA LEU A 392 -1.66 -2.50 -5.92
C LEU A 392 -1.31 -2.71 -7.41
N GLU A 393 -0.11 -3.22 -7.73
CA GLU A 393 0.24 -3.56 -9.11
C GLU A 393 -0.72 -4.59 -9.71
N HIS A 394 -1.05 -5.64 -8.94
CA HIS A 394 -2.01 -6.67 -9.41
C HIS A 394 -3.43 -6.10 -9.54
N ILE A 395 -3.83 -5.22 -8.60
CA ILE A 395 -5.14 -4.53 -8.70
C ILE A 395 -5.16 -3.64 -9.94
N PHE A 396 -4.15 -2.79 -10.16
CA PHE A 396 -4.12 -1.90 -11.32
C PHE A 396 -4.04 -2.67 -12.64
N GLU A 397 -3.26 -3.77 -12.70
CA GLU A 397 -3.20 -4.61 -13.89
C GLU A 397 -4.58 -5.20 -14.22
N ALA A 398 -5.30 -5.73 -13.20
CA ALA A 398 -6.64 -6.27 -13.37
C ALA A 398 -7.62 -5.16 -13.83
N VAL A 399 -7.58 -3.99 -13.19
CA VAL A 399 -8.42 -2.83 -13.54
C VAL A 399 -8.19 -2.38 -14.98
N LEU A 400 -6.94 -2.14 -15.38
CA LEU A 400 -6.63 -1.61 -16.71
C LEU A 400 -6.91 -2.62 -17.84
N ARG A 401 -6.85 -3.93 -17.53
CA ARG A 401 -7.26 -4.99 -18.48
C ARG A 401 -8.79 -5.11 -18.60
N GLN A 402 -9.49 -5.02 -17.48
CA GLN A 402 -10.96 -5.16 -17.47
C GLN A 402 -11.66 -3.91 -17.99
N TYR A 403 -11.11 -2.72 -17.72
CA TYR A 403 -11.73 -1.43 -18.07
C TYR A 403 -10.83 -0.57 -18.97
N PRO A 404 -10.69 -0.89 -20.26
CA PRO A 404 -9.82 -0.15 -21.18
C PRO A 404 -10.21 1.33 -21.33
N ASP A 405 -11.45 1.70 -21.04
CA ASP A 405 -11.90 3.09 -21.06
C ASP A 405 -11.30 3.96 -19.92
N ILE A 406 -10.69 3.35 -18.90
CA ILE A 406 -9.93 4.11 -17.87
C ILE A 406 -8.68 4.69 -18.50
N TYR A 407 -7.97 3.87 -19.27
CA TYR A 407 -6.80 4.27 -20.02
C TYR A 407 -6.62 3.36 -21.25
N PRO A 408 -6.86 3.85 -22.46
CA PRO A 408 -6.61 3.09 -23.68
C PRO A 408 -5.09 2.98 -23.90
N LEU A 409 -4.56 1.78 -23.69
CA LEU A 409 -3.15 1.43 -23.98
C LEU A 409 -2.95 1.03 -25.43
#